data_f7c143efae2d70f0bd8e0fbf818e89a8
#
_entry.id   f7c143efae2d70f0bd8e0fbf818e89a8
#
_cell.length_a   1.000
_cell.length_b   1.000
_cell.length_c   1.000
_cell.angle_alpha   90.00
_cell.angle_beta   90.00
_cell.angle_gamma   90.00
#
_symmetry.space_group_name_H-M   'P 1'
#
loop_
_entity.id
_entity.type
_entity.pdbx_description
1 polymer ?
#
loop_
_entity_poly.entity_id
_entity_poly.type
_entity_poly.pdbx_seq_one_letter_code
_entity_poly.pdbx_strand_id
1 'polypeptide(L)'
;MAHLRKPLGVALALNTGVAGIEFIGGIWGGSLSLVTDAVHNLSDELGLVFLLLAYVLRARLSRGLLRGANFLHSVGLLVIRAVLAVEAIARLQSPAPVVGLVPLGIALLASAGNWGVAHSLRDASREDAAIYLAYVHNRADAWVSLAPALAGSLILATGISLFDPLVALGICLLILVPAFRAILESRQELIWPDAAACGEVDSPG
;
A
#
# COMPACT_ATOMS: atom_id res chain seq x y z
N MET A 1 17.09 3.35 19.69
CA MET A 1 17.03 3.03 18.23
C MET A 1 17.17 1.54 17.92
N ALA A 2 18.00 0.75 18.63
CA ALA A 2 18.09 -0.70 18.40
C ALA A 2 16.77 -1.45 18.68
N HIS A 3 16.00 -1.01 19.66
CA HIS A 3 14.70 -1.57 20.05
C HIS A 3 13.60 -1.41 18.98
N LEU A 4 13.71 -0.40 18.09
CA LEU A 4 12.76 -0.16 17.00
C LEU A 4 12.91 -1.13 15.82
N ARG A 5 14.07 -1.79 15.69
CA ARG A 5 14.34 -2.73 14.59
C ARG A 5 13.49 -3.99 14.66
N LYS A 6 13.26 -4.51 15.86
CA LYS A 6 12.49 -5.73 16.06
C LYS A 6 11.01 -5.58 15.65
N PRO A 7 10.27 -4.55 16.12
CA PRO A 7 8.89 -4.34 15.68
C PRO A 7 8.78 -4.07 14.17
N LEU A 8 9.72 -3.32 13.56
CA LEU A 8 9.75 -3.11 12.12
C LEU A 8 10.00 -4.40 11.33
N GLY A 9 10.90 -5.26 11.81
CA GLY A 9 11.16 -6.56 11.18
C GLY A 9 9.94 -7.51 11.27
N VAL A 10 9.23 -7.50 12.40
CA VAL A 10 7.99 -8.27 12.56
C VAL A 10 6.90 -7.72 11.64
N ALA A 11 6.74 -6.39 11.58
CA ALA A 11 5.77 -5.74 10.69
C ALA A 11 6.02 -6.12 9.23
N LEU A 12 7.29 -6.05 8.79
CA LEU A 12 7.69 -6.41 7.43
C LEU A 12 7.37 -7.89 7.12
N ALA A 13 7.75 -8.81 7.99
CA ALA A 13 7.50 -10.24 7.80
C ALA A 13 5.99 -10.56 7.71
N LEU A 14 5.17 -9.94 8.55
CA LEU A 14 3.72 -10.10 8.52
C LEU A 14 3.13 -9.54 7.23
N ASN A 15 3.54 -8.34 6.81
CA ASN A 15 3.03 -7.69 5.61
C ASN A 15 3.40 -8.47 4.35
N THR A 16 4.66 -8.94 4.22
CA THR A 16 5.09 -9.86 3.15
C THR A 16 4.22 -11.12 3.12
N GLY A 17 3.96 -11.70 4.28
CA GLY A 17 3.13 -12.90 4.40
C GLY A 17 1.69 -12.65 3.94
N VAL A 18 1.09 -11.54 4.35
CA VAL A 18 -0.26 -11.11 3.95
C VAL A 18 -0.31 -10.93 2.43
N ALA A 19 0.56 -10.08 1.86
CA ALA A 19 0.60 -9.83 0.43
C ALA A 19 0.81 -11.11 -0.40
N GLY A 20 1.69 -12.02 0.07
CA GLY A 20 1.93 -13.30 -0.59
C GLY A 20 0.71 -14.21 -0.62
N ILE A 21 0.00 -14.35 0.50
CA ILE A 21 -1.21 -15.17 0.61
C ILE A 21 -2.33 -14.59 -0.26
N GLU A 22 -2.53 -13.29 -0.23
CA GLU A 22 -3.52 -12.60 -1.06
C GLU A 22 -3.23 -12.77 -2.55
N PHE A 23 -1.97 -12.59 -2.96
CA PHE A 23 -1.58 -12.71 -4.37
C PHE A 23 -1.81 -14.13 -4.90
N ILE A 24 -1.31 -15.15 -4.17
CA ILE A 24 -1.47 -16.57 -4.54
C ILE A 24 -2.95 -16.93 -4.54
N GLY A 25 -3.67 -16.58 -3.49
CA GLY A 25 -5.09 -16.88 -3.38
C GLY A 25 -5.94 -16.15 -4.39
N GLY A 26 -5.59 -14.91 -4.73
CA GLY A 26 -6.26 -14.14 -5.77
C GLY A 26 -6.14 -14.79 -7.16
N ILE A 27 -4.93 -15.26 -7.51
CA ILE A 27 -4.70 -16.00 -8.75
C ILE A 27 -5.50 -17.32 -8.75
N TRP A 28 -5.40 -18.12 -7.69
CA TRP A 28 -6.08 -19.42 -7.62
C TRP A 28 -7.61 -19.31 -7.55
N GLY A 29 -8.11 -18.29 -6.83
CA GLY A 29 -9.54 -18.05 -6.71
C GLY A 29 -10.15 -17.25 -7.86
N GLY A 30 -9.34 -16.78 -8.82
CA GLY A 30 -9.77 -15.91 -9.91
C GLY A 30 -10.18 -14.50 -9.46
N SER A 31 -9.87 -14.11 -8.21
CA SER A 31 -10.29 -12.85 -7.59
C SER A 31 -9.33 -11.71 -7.92
N LEU A 32 -9.82 -10.76 -8.72
CA LEU A 32 -9.06 -9.56 -9.07
C LEU A 32 -8.99 -8.58 -7.87
N SER A 33 -10.05 -8.50 -7.06
CA SER A 33 -10.06 -7.65 -5.87
C SER A 33 -8.97 -8.05 -4.88
N LEU A 34 -8.76 -9.36 -4.69
CA LEU A 34 -7.72 -9.90 -3.82
C LEU A 34 -6.31 -9.64 -4.36
N VAL A 35 -6.10 -9.80 -5.69
CA VAL A 35 -4.82 -9.45 -6.34
C VAL A 35 -4.55 -7.95 -6.21
N THR A 36 -5.58 -7.12 -6.33
CA THR A 36 -5.45 -5.66 -6.22
C THR A 36 -5.05 -5.25 -4.80
N ASP A 37 -5.62 -5.89 -3.78
CA ASP A 37 -5.27 -5.67 -2.37
C ASP A 37 -3.84 -6.15 -2.08
N ALA A 38 -3.44 -7.33 -2.60
CA ALA A 38 -2.06 -7.83 -2.50
C ALA A 38 -1.03 -6.85 -3.07
N VAL A 39 -1.32 -6.25 -4.23
CA VAL A 39 -0.45 -5.24 -4.86
C VAL A 39 -0.41 -3.96 -4.02
N HIS A 40 -1.51 -3.60 -3.35
CA HIS A 40 -1.53 -2.50 -2.40
C HIS A 40 -0.61 -2.78 -1.21
N ASN A 41 -0.80 -3.90 -0.53
CA ASN A 41 0.02 -4.31 0.62
C ASN A 41 1.52 -4.43 0.27
N LEU A 42 1.85 -5.00 -0.90
CA LEU A 42 3.24 -5.08 -1.37
C LEU A 42 3.86 -3.70 -1.60
N SER A 43 3.06 -2.74 -2.02
CA SER A 43 3.50 -1.36 -2.22
C SER A 43 3.89 -0.70 -0.92
N ASP A 44 3.08 -0.90 0.11
CA ASP A 44 3.27 -0.29 1.42
C ASP A 44 4.45 -0.95 2.15
N GLU A 45 4.71 -2.22 1.83
CA GLU A 45 5.88 -2.94 2.29
C GLU A 45 7.20 -2.25 1.92
N LEU A 46 7.30 -1.68 0.72
CA LEU A 46 8.52 -0.94 0.33
C LEU A 46 8.78 0.25 1.25
N GLY A 47 7.73 0.93 1.74
CA GLY A 47 7.85 1.96 2.76
C GLY A 47 8.45 1.42 4.07
N LEU A 48 7.99 0.27 4.54
CA LEU A 48 8.52 -0.42 5.73
C LEU A 48 9.97 -0.88 5.52
N VAL A 49 10.31 -1.38 4.32
CA VAL A 49 11.68 -1.77 3.97
C VAL A 49 12.62 -0.56 4.04
N PHE A 50 12.25 0.58 3.43
CA PHE A 50 13.07 1.79 3.48
C PHE A 50 13.23 2.30 4.91
N LEU A 51 12.17 2.25 5.70
CA LEU A 51 12.21 2.63 7.11
C LEU A 51 13.16 1.72 7.90
N LEU A 52 13.03 0.41 7.74
CA LEU A 52 13.92 -0.56 8.38
C LEU A 52 15.38 -0.37 7.96
N LEU A 53 15.65 -0.18 6.67
CA LEU A 53 17.00 0.07 6.14
C LEU A 53 17.60 1.35 6.74
N ALA A 54 16.83 2.43 6.87
CA ALA A 54 17.28 3.66 7.50
C ALA A 54 17.74 3.42 8.96
N TYR A 55 16.97 2.61 9.72
CA TYR A 55 17.33 2.26 11.10
C TYR A 55 18.49 1.26 11.22
N VAL A 56 18.64 0.33 10.26
CA VAL A 56 19.70 -0.70 10.30
C VAL A 56 21.04 -0.13 9.85
N LEU A 57 21.05 0.53 8.71
CA LEU A 57 22.29 0.93 8.05
C LEU A 57 22.91 2.20 8.64
N ARG A 58 22.15 3.00 9.42
CA ARG A 58 22.55 4.35 9.87
C ARG A 58 23.13 5.18 8.72
N ALA A 59 22.93 4.72 7.49
CA ALA A 59 23.52 5.30 6.33
C ALA A 59 22.81 6.64 6.03
N ARG A 60 23.59 7.67 5.86
CA ARG A 60 23.14 8.87 5.16
C ARG A 60 22.98 8.51 3.68
N LEU A 61 21.89 7.79 3.36
CA LEU A 61 21.50 7.62 1.98
C LEU A 61 21.39 9.01 1.35
N SER A 62 22.05 9.22 0.23
CA SER A 62 22.02 10.54 -0.41
C SER A 62 20.55 10.91 -0.68
N ARG A 63 20.18 12.16 -0.42
CA ARG A 63 18.80 12.65 -0.66
C ARG A 63 18.34 12.37 -2.09
N GLY A 64 19.28 12.39 -3.06
CA GLY A 64 18.99 12.08 -4.46
C GLY A 64 18.60 10.61 -4.68
N LEU A 65 19.27 9.66 -4.03
CA LEU A 65 18.94 8.24 -4.14
C LEU A 65 17.56 7.93 -3.55
N LEU A 66 17.25 8.51 -2.39
CA LEU A 66 15.93 8.35 -1.75
C LEU A 66 14.80 8.94 -2.61
N ARG A 67 15.02 10.14 -3.18
CA ARG A 67 14.04 10.76 -4.08
C ARG A 67 13.84 9.93 -5.35
N GLY A 68 14.90 9.44 -5.97
CA GLY A 68 14.83 8.58 -7.15
C GLY A 68 14.10 7.27 -6.87
N ALA A 69 14.38 6.62 -5.74
CA ALA A 69 13.71 5.39 -5.34
C ALA A 69 12.21 5.62 -5.09
N ASN A 70 11.84 6.68 -4.37
CA ASN A 70 10.44 7.03 -4.12
C ASN A 70 9.70 7.39 -5.41
N PHE A 71 10.34 8.10 -6.33
CA PHE A 71 9.76 8.43 -7.62
C PHE A 71 9.48 7.18 -8.46
N LEU A 72 10.49 6.30 -8.63
CA LEU A 72 10.33 5.04 -9.38
C LEU A 72 9.26 4.14 -8.75
N HIS A 73 9.24 4.05 -7.42
CA HIS A 73 8.22 3.33 -6.70
C HIS A 73 6.81 3.90 -6.97
N SER A 74 6.62 5.21 -6.80
CA SER A 74 5.32 5.86 -7.01
C SER A 74 4.82 5.71 -8.45
N VAL A 75 5.69 5.89 -9.45
CA VAL A 75 5.35 5.70 -10.86
C VAL A 75 5.01 4.24 -11.15
N GLY A 76 5.82 3.30 -10.66
CA GLY A 76 5.57 1.86 -10.82
C GLY A 76 4.20 1.46 -10.29
N LEU A 77 3.85 1.97 -9.10
CA LEU A 77 2.55 1.73 -8.48
C LEU A 77 1.38 2.28 -9.29
N LEU A 78 1.51 3.51 -9.78
CA LEU A 78 0.46 4.11 -10.61
C LEU A 78 0.23 3.28 -11.88
N VAL A 79 1.31 2.82 -12.52
CA VAL A 79 1.22 1.98 -13.72
C VAL A 79 0.54 0.65 -13.41
N ILE A 80 0.97 -0.07 -12.37
CA ILE A 80 0.38 -1.36 -12.02
C ILE A 80 -1.11 -1.20 -11.67
N ARG A 81 -1.48 -0.17 -10.91
CA ARG A 81 -2.88 0.09 -10.56
C ARG A 81 -3.73 0.50 -11.75
N ALA A 82 -3.17 1.24 -12.70
CA ALA A 82 -3.85 1.55 -13.96
C ALA A 82 -4.12 0.27 -14.76
N VAL A 83 -3.16 -0.65 -14.83
CA VAL A 83 -3.33 -1.97 -15.47
C VAL A 83 -4.42 -2.77 -14.78
N LEU A 84 -4.42 -2.83 -13.45
CA LEU A 84 -5.46 -3.53 -12.68
C LEU A 84 -6.84 -2.91 -12.87
N ALA A 85 -6.93 -1.58 -12.97
CA ALA A 85 -8.20 -0.89 -13.25
C ALA A 85 -8.72 -1.22 -14.67
N VAL A 86 -7.85 -1.28 -15.67
CA VAL A 86 -8.21 -1.70 -17.04
C VAL A 86 -8.69 -3.14 -17.04
N GLU A 87 -8.00 -4.05 -16.35
CA GLU A 87 -8.41 -5.45 -16.20
C GLU A 87 -9.77 -5.55 -15.49
N ALA A 88 -10.01 -4.75 -14.45
CA ALA A 88 -11.29 -4.70 -13.76
C ALA A 88 -12.43 -4.29 -14.72
N ILE A 89 -12.20 -3.27 -15.53
CA ILE A 89 -13.17 -2.81 -16.54
C ILE A 89 -13.42 -3.91 -17.58
N ALA A 90 -12.38 -4.61 -18.04
CA ALA A 90 -12.52 -5.73 -18.97
C ALA A 90 -13.36 -6.88 -18.36
N ARG A 91 -13.14 -7.20 -17.08
CA ARG A 91 -13.94 -8.21 -16.35
C ARG A 91 -15.37 -7.78 -16.05
N LEU A 92 -15.67 -6.49 -16.03
CA LEU A 92 -17.06 -6.02 -15.97
C LEU A 92 -17.82 -6.31 -17.28
N GLN A 93 -17.13 -6.31 -18.42
CA GLN A 93 -17.70 -6.62 -19.74
C GLN A 93 -17.74 -8.13 -20.01
N SER A 94 -16.74 -8.87 -19.51
CA SER A 94 -16.60 -10.32 -19.68
C SER A 94 -16.21 -10.96 -18.34
N PRO A 95 -17.19 -11.26 -17.46
CA PRO A 95 -16.94 -11.72 -16.11
C PRO A 95 -16.19 -13.06 -16.10
N ALA A 96 -15.07 -13.13 -15.39
CA ALA A 96 -14.38 -14.38 -15.10
C ALA A 96 -15.02 -15.06 -13.87
N PRO A 97 -15.02 -16.40 -13.80
CA PRO A 97 -15.51 -17.09 -12.62
C PRO A 97 -14.60 -16.83 -11.42
N VAL A 98 -15.22 -16.56 -10.27
CA VAL A 98 -14.54 -16.32 -8.99
C VAL A 98 -15.06 -17.32 -7.96
N VAL A 99 -14.14 -18.00 -7.27
CA VAL A 99 -14.48 -18.87 -6.14
C VAL A 99 -14.68 -18.00 -4.91
N GLY A 100 -15.91 -17.55 -4.64
CA GLY A 100 -16.22 -16.54 -3.62
C GLY A 100 -15.72 -16.84 -2.21
N LEU A 101 -15.55 -18.13 -1.85
CA LEU A 101 -14.97 -18.53 -0.55
C LEU A 101 -13.50 -18.10 -0.41
N VAL A 102 -12.76 -18.02 -1.51
CA VAL A 102 -11.33 -17.67 -1.50
C VAL A 102 -11.13 -16.20 -1.12
N PRO A 103 -11.73 -15.20 -1.82
CA PRO A 103 -11.59 -13.81 -1.40
C PRO A 103 -12.19 -13.55 -0.02
N LEU A 104 -13.30 -14.22 0.35
CA LEU A 104 -13.85 -14.10 1.69
C LEU A 104 -12.84 -14.53 2.77
N GLY A 105 -12.30 -15.73 2.67
CA GLY A 105 -11.45 -16.30 3.72
C GLY A 105 -10.09 -15.62 3.79
N ILE A 106 -9.46 -15.38 2.64
CA ILE A 106 -8.11 -14.79 2.58
C ILE A 106 -8.14 -13.32 2.97
N ALA A 107 -9.13 -12.55 2.54
CA ALA A 107 -9.24 -11.15 2.91
C ALA A 107 -9.51 -10.94 4.41
N LEU A 108 -10.25 -11.85 5.06
CA LEU A 108 -10.38 -11.82 6.53
C LEU A 108 -9.04 -12.11 7.23
N LEU A 109 -8.25 -13.05 6.71
CA LEU A 109 -6.90 -13.32 7.22
C LEU A 109 -5.96 -12.13 6.97
N ALA A 110 -6.06 -11.49 5.81
CA ALA A 110 -5.27 -10.31 5.48
C ALA A 110 -5.61 -9.12 6.38
N SER A 111 -6.88 -8.86 6.61
CA SER A 111 -7.33 -7.84 7.56
C SER A 111 -6.78 -8.11 8.97
N ALA A 112 -6.85 -9.36 9.46
CA ALA A 112 -6.27 -9.73 10.75
C ALA A 112 -4.73 -9.57 10.76
N GLY A 113 -4.05 -9.88 9.64
CA GLY A 113 -2.63 -9.68 9.45
C GLY A 113 -2.23 -8.21 9.54
N ASN A 114 -2.92 -7.32 8.82
CA ASN A 114 -2.71 -5.87 8.86
C ASN A 114 -2.97 -5.29 10.26
N TRP A 115 -3.96 -5.80 11.00
CA TRP A 115 -4.12 -5.50 12.41
C TRP A 115 -2.92 -5.97 13.25
N GLY A 116 -2.36 -7.14 12.95
CA GLY A 116 -1.14 -7.67 13.58
C GLY A 116 0.07 -6.77 13.32
N VAL A 117 0.23 -6.29 12.07
CA VAL A 117 1.27 -5.31 11.71
C VAL A 117 1.09 -4.04 12.53
N ALA A 118 -0.09 -3.43 12.51
CA ALA A 118 -0.39 -2.24 13.29
C ALA A 118 -0.12 -2.48 14.79
N HIS A 119 -0.55 -3.61 15.34
CA HIS A 119 -0.32 -3.92 16.75
C HIS A 119 1.18 -4.03 17.09
N SER A 120 1.99 -4.63 16.22
CA SER A 120 3.44 -4.74 16.41
C SER A 120 4.17 -3.39 16.43
N LEU A 121 3.62 -2.40 15.73
CA LEU A 121 4.18 -1.04 15.65
C LEU A 121 3.68 -0.09 16.75
N ARG A 122 2.63 -0.49 17.49
CA ARG A 122 1.89 0.40 18.41
C ARG A 122 2.77 1.10 19.44
N ASP A 123 3.66 0.38 20.11
CA ASP A 123 4.49 0.96 21.17
C ASP A 123 5.60 1.82 20.57
N ALA A 124 6.24 1.34 19.50
CA ALA A 124 7.26 2.09 18.78
C ALA A 124 6.71 3.37 18.12
N SER A 125 5.43 3.38 17.76
CA SER A 125 4.75 4.54 17.17
C SER A 125 4.63 5.74 18.11
N ARG A 126 4.77 5.52 19.41
CA ARG A 126 4.76 6.61 20.41
C ARG A 126 6.08 7.37 20.49
N GLU A 127 7.14 6.77 19.97
CA GLU A 127 8.51 7.30 20.08
C GLU A 127 9.00 7.89 18.74
N ASP A 128 8.37 7.53 17.62
CA ASP A 128 8.85 7.90 16.29
C ASP A 128 7.69 8.21 15.33
N ALA A 129 7.75 9.40 14.72
CA ALA A 129 6.68 9.89 13.83
C ALA A 129 6.54 9.08 12.53
N ALA A 130 7.65 8.54 11.97
CA ALA A 130 7.58 7.73 10.77
C ALA A 130 6.95 6.36 11.06
N ILE A 131 7.24 5.77 12.23
CA ILE A 131 6.59 4.55 12.70
C ILE A 131 5.11 4.81 13.03
N TYR A 132 4.78 5.99 13.55
CA TYR A 132 3.39 6.37 13.77
C TYR A 132 2.59 6.42 12.47
N LEU A 133 3.15 6.98 11.40
CA LEU A 133 2.50 6.96 10.09
C LEU A 133 2.29 5.51 9.59
N ALA A 134 3.29 4.65 9.70
CA ALA A 134 3.17 3.25 9.33
C ALA A 134 2.10 2.52 10.17
N TYR A 135 2.00 2.81 11.47
CA TYR A 135 0.96 2.28 12.36
C TYR A 135 -0.45 2.69 11.92
N VAL A 136 -0.66 3.99 11.65
CA VAL A 136 -1.97 4.51 11.22
C VAL A 136 -2.35 3.95 9.86
N HIS A 137 -1.39 3.85 8.94
CA HIS A 137 -1.57 3.30 7.60
C HIS A 137 -2.04 1.85 7.66
N ASN A 138 -1.31 0.97 8.33
CA ASN A 138 -1.68 -0.44 8.46
C ASN A 138 -3.02 -0.66 9.19
N ARG A 139 -3.43 0.26 10.06
CA ARG A 139 -4.79 0.24 10.62
C ARG A 139 -5.87 0.55 9.57
N ALA A 140 -5.59 1.47 8.65
CA ALA A 140 -6.50 1.76 7.55
C ALA A 140 -6.56 0.56 6.58
N ASP A 141 -5.42 -0.06 6.27
CA ASP A 141 -5.33 -1.22 5.38
C ASP A 141 -6.13 -2.41 5.91
N ALA A 142 -6.15 -2.62 7.22
CA ALA A 142 -6.98 -3.66 7.82
C ALA A 142 -8.49 -3.50 7.48
N TRP A 143 -8.97 -2.28 7.30
CA TRP A 143 -10.33 -2.02 6.83
C TRP A 143 -10.46 -2.16 5.31
N VAL A 144 -9.48 -1.71 4.54
CA VAL A 144 -9.48 -1.83 3.07
C VAL A 144 -9.45 -3.30 2.67
N SER A 145 -8.65 -4.13 3.33
CA SER A 145 -8.58 -5.58 3.09
C SER A 145 -9.88 -6.33 3.38
N LEU A 146 -10.88 -5.72 4.01
CA LEU A 146 -12.22 -6.28 4.09
C LEU A 146 -13.04 -6.15 2.80
N ALA A 147 -12.61 -5.30 1.86
CA ALA A 147 -13.36 -5.10 0.62
C ALA A 147 -13.43 -6.37 -0.26
N PRO A 148 -12.34 -7.15 -0.49
CA PRO A 148 -12.45 -8.44 -1.17
C PRO A 148 -13.30 -9.47 -0.41
N ALA A 149 -13.33 -9.42 0.94
CA ALA A 149 -14.22 -10.28 1.72
C ALA A 149 -15.70 -9.95 1.46
N LEU A 150 -16.02 -8.68 1.32
CA LEU A 150 -17.36 -8.23 0.92
C LEU A 150 -17.72 -8.77 -0.47
N ALA A 151 -16.81 -8.63 -1.46
CA ALA A 151 -17.01 -9.19 -2.79
C ALA A 151 -17.26 -10.70 -2.74
N GLY A 152 -16.42 -11.46 -2.02
CA GLY A 152 -16.58 -12.90 -1.83
C GLY A 152 -17.90 -13.29 -1.20
N SER A 153 -18.34 -12.55 -0.16
CA SER A 153 -19.64 -12.76 0.50
C SER A 153 -20.81 -12.55 -0.46
N LEU A 154 -20.76 -11.48 -1.26
CA LEU A 154 -21.81 -11.19 -2.25
C LEU A 154 -21.84 -12.24 -3.36
N ILE A 155 -20.68 -12.71 -3.81
CA ILE A 155 -20.61 -13.79 -4.82
C ILE A 155 -21.21 -15.07 -4.26
N LEU A 156 -20.92 -15.45 -3.02
CA LEU A 156 -21.49 -16.63 -2.36
C LEU A 156 -22.99 -16.53 -2.21
N ALA A 157 -23.51 -15.34 -1.91
CA ALA A 157 -24.94 -15.12 -1.70
C ALA A 157 -25.74 -15.04 -3.01
N THR A 158 -25.15 -14.53 -4.09
CA THR A 158 -25.86 -14.20 -5.34
C THR A 158 -25.45 -15.05 -6.54
N GLY A 159 -24.26 -15.67 -6.51
CA GLY A 159 -23.65 -16.32 -7.67
C GLY A 159 -23.09 -15.35 -8.72
N ILE A 160 -23.08 -14.03 -8.47
CA ILE A 160 -22.71 -13.00 -9.45
C ILE A 160 -21.24 -12.61 -9.25
N SER A 161 -20.36 -13.07 -10.18
CA SER A 161 -18.92 -12.77 -10.12
C SER A 161 -18.55 -11.30 -10.39
N LEU A 162 -19.49 -10.47 -10.86
CA LEU A 162 -19.26 -9.04 -11.12
C LEU A 162 -18.90 -8.22 -9.87
N PHE A 163 -19.23 -8.69 -8.69
CA PHE A 163 -18.87 -8.00 -7.45
C PHE A 163 -17.35 -7.90 -7.24
N ASP A 164 -16.60 -8.90 -7.71
CA ASP A 164 -15.14 -8.89 -7.58
C ASP A 164 -14.45 -7.76 -8.39
N PRO A 165 -14.66 -7.63 -9.71
CA PRO A 165 -14.06 -6.53 -10.46
C PRO A 165 -14.62 -5.14 -10.06
N LEU A 166 -15.85 -5.05 -9.56
CA LEU A 166 -16.37 -3.79 -9.01
C LEU A 166 -15.60 -3.36 -7.77
N VAL A 167 -15.34 -4.28 -6.86
CA VAL A 167 -14.53 -4.01 -5.66
C VAL A 167 -13.08 -3.72 -6.03
N ALA A 168 -12.49 -4.49 -6.96
CA ALA A 168 -11.13 -4.23 -7.46
C ALA A 168 -11.00 -2.81 -8.03
N LEU A 169 -11.96 -2.39 -8.86
CA LEU A 169 -12.00 -1.02 -9.41
C LEU A 169 -12.14 0.03 -8.30
N GLY A 170 -12.99 -0.24 -7.31
CA GLY A 170 -13.14 0.62 -6.14
C GLY A 170 -11.82 0.81 -5.37
N ILE A 171 -11.07 -0.26 -5.10
CA ILE A 171 -9.75 -0.21 -4.46
C ILE A 171 -8.76 0.58 -5.33
N CYS A 172 -8.71 0.31 -6.64
CA CYS A 172 -7.86 1.07 -7.56
C CYS A 172 -8.14 2.58 -7.50
N LEU A 173 -9.42 2.98 -7.55
CA LEU A 173 -9.81 4.39 -7.54
C LEU A 173 -9.55 5.06 -6.19
N LEU A 174 -9.77 4.35 -5.08
CA LEU A 174 -9.48 4.85 -3.73
C LEU A 174 -8.03 5.30 -3.59
N ILE A 175 -7.12 4.65 -4.31
CA ILE A 175 -5.69 4.91 -4.22
C ILE A 175 -5.21 5.82 -5.36
N LEU A 176 -5.68 5.61 -6.60
CA LEU A 176 -5.27 6.41 -7.76
C LEU A 176 -5.69 7.88 -7.63
N VAL A 177 -6.89 8.16 -7.11
CA VAL A 177 -7.40 9.53 -7.02
C VAL A 177 -6.56 10.39 -6.07
N PRO A 178 -6.27 9.99 -4.81
CA PRO A 178 -5.37 10.76 -3.95
C PRO A 178 -3.95 10.87 -4.49
N ALA A 179 -3.40 9.79 -5.07
CA ALA A 179 -2.06 9.82 -5.64
C ALA A 179 -1.96 10.81 -6.81
N PHE A 180 -2.96 10.83 -7.68
CA PHE A 180 -3.01 11.78 -8.79
C PHE A 180 -3.17 13.23 -8.30
N ARG A 181 -4.01 13.47 -7.29
CA ARG A 181 -4.14 14.78 -6.66
C ARG A 181 -2.82 15.24 -6.06
N ALA A 182 -2.15 14.39 -5.30
CA ALA A 182 -0.85 14.70 -4.70
C ALA A 182 0.20 15.07 -5.77
N ILE A 183 0.24 14.37 -6.92
CA ILE A 183 1.11 14.72 -8.04
C ILE A 183 0.76 16.09 -8.63
N LEU A 184 -0.52 16.40 -8.78
CA LEU A 184 -0.94 17.69 -9.30
C LEU A 184 -0.62 18.84 -8.34
N GLU A 185 -0.80 18.63 -7.05
CA GLU A 185 -0.51 19.61 -6.00
C GLU A 185 0.99 19.83 -5.83
N SER A 186 1.78 18.75 -5.84
CA SER A 186 3.25 18.83 -5.73
C SER A 186 3.94 19.27 -7.01
N ARG A 187 3.22 19.40 -8.10
CA ARG A 187 3.76 19.82 -9.41
C ARG A 187 4.50 21.17 -9.34
N GLN A 188 4.03 22.08 -8.49
CA GLN A 188 4.69 23.37 -8.30
C GLN A 188 6.03 23.22 -7.55
N GLU A 189 6.11 22.36 -6.55
CA GLU A 189 7.32 22.10 -5.78
C GLU A 189 8.32 21.19 -6.52
N LEU A 190 7.83 20.27 -7.37
CA LEU A 190 8.66 19.37 -8.18
C LEU A 190 9.28 20.05 -9.38
N ILE A 191 8.58 21.02 -10.00
CA ILE A 191 9.02 21.74 -11.20
C ILE A 191 9.82 23.00 -10.85
N TRP A 192 9.54 23.59 -9.68
CA TRP A 192 10.23 24.78 -9.20
C TRP A 192 10.56 24.56 -7.73
N PRO A 193 11.73 23.94 -7.40
CA PRO A 193 12.21 24.05 -6.04
C PRO A 193 12.42 25.56 -5.82
N ASP A 194 11.72 26.12 -4.85
CA ASP A 194 12.04 27.46 -4.37
C ASP A 194 13.55 27.51 -4.14
N ALA A 195 14.24 28.27 -4.99
CA ALA A 195 15.61 28.69 -4.78
C ALA A 195 15.64 29.73 -3.66
N ALA A 196 14.68 29.65 -2.80
CA ALA A 196 14.49 30.48 -1.65
C ALA A 196 15.17 29.83 -0.46
N ALA A 197 16.06 30.58 0.03
CA ALA A 197 16.80 30.46 1.27
C ALA A 197 18.25 29.98 1.14
N CYS A 198 18.96 30.41 0.11
CA CYS A 198 20.26 30.96 0.42
C CYS A 198 19.98 32.30 1.10
N GLY A 199 19.75 32.27 2.40
CA GLY A 199 19.77 33.46 3.21
C GLY A 199 21.09 34.16 2.94
N GLU A 200 21.00 35.37 2.41
CA GLU A 200 22.04 36.37 2.53
C GLU A 200 22.41 36.42 4.01
N VAL A 201 23.54 35.82 4.33
CA VAL A 201 24.22 36.11 5.58
C VAL A 201 24.76 37.50 5.38
N ASP A 202 23.98 38.50 5.85
CA ASP A 202 24.46 39.84 6.05
C ASP A 202 25.70 39.76 6.94
N SER A 203 26.84 40.02 6.34
CA SER A 203 28.09 40.24 7.03
C SER A 203 27.94 41.60 7.76
N PRO A 204 28.03 41.68 9.09
CA PRO A 204 28.14 42.96 9.74
C PRO A 204 29.51 43.54 9.41
N GLY A 205 29.51 44.76 8.84
CA GLY A 205 30.65 45.62 8.66
C GLY A 205 31.19 46.16 10.00
#